data_d8ef138d7d494b96ad3fe2a3971f777c
#
_entry.id   d8ef138d7d494b96ad3fe2a3971f777c
#
_cell.length_a   1.000
_cell.length_b   1.000
_cell.length_c   1.000
_cell.angle_alpha   90.00
_cell.angle_beta   90.00
_cell.angle_gamma   90.00
#
_symmetry.space_group_name_H-M   'P 1'
#
loop_
_entity.id
_entity.type
_entity.pdbx_description
1 polymer ?
#
loop_
_entity_poly.entity_id
_entity_poly.type
_entity_poly.pdbx_seq_one_letter_code
_entity_poly.pdbx_strand_id
1 'polypeptide(L)'
;MVYIIAGATGVVGSAISKELAKENEVHLIGRDEEKLSSLSKEIDAQYSLIDLTKTIEQREFSKIIPDDKEIKGLVNCIGSILIKPLHGTKTEEFEEVLRVNLFSSYYLLSSFARRMKNGSAIFFSSVAGTKGLSNHE
;
A
#
# COMPACT_ATOMS: atom_id res chain seq x y z
N MET A 1 15.18 9.92 7.21
CA MET A 1 13.85 10.12 6.56
C MET A 1 13.49 8.84 5.85
N VAL A 2 12.24 8.39 5.97
CA VAL A 2 11.81 7.11 5.40
C VAL A 2 10.59 7.27 4.51
N TYR A 3 10.55 6.50 3.42
CA TYR A 3 9.39 6.31 2.56
C TYR A 3 8.78 4.93 2.81
N ILE A 4 7.49 4.85 3.00
CA ILE A 4 6.76 3.61 3.26
C ILE A 4 6.01 3.19 2.00
N ILE A 5 6.28 2.00 1.48
CA ILE A 5 5.69 1.48 0.25
C ILE A 5 4.86 0.25 0.57
N ALA A 6 3.55 0.38 0.50
CA ALA A 6 2.62 -0.73 0.64
C ALA A 6 2.35 -1.38 -0.73
N GLY A 7 2.28 -2.71 -0.77
CA GLY A 7 2.22 -3.46 -2.02
C GLY A 7 3.56 -3.46 -2.77
N ALA A 8 4.67 -3.39 -2.02
CA ALA A 8 6.02 -3.25 -2.54
C ALA A 8 6.46 -4.38 -3.49
N THR A 9 5.86 -5.56 -3.39
CA THR A 9 6.19 -6.73 -4.23
C THR A 9 5.43 -6.78 -5.56
N GLY A 10 4.48 -5.87 -5.78
CA GLY A 10 3.82 -5.70 -7.07
C GLY A 10 4.71 -5.00 -8.09
N VAL A 11 4.31 -5.02 -9.37
CA VAL A 11 5.10 -4.42 -10.46
C VAL A 11 5.38 -2.93 -10.20
N VAL A 12 4.34 -2.16 -9.89
CA VAL A 12 4.46 -0.71 -9.61
C VAL A 12 5.21 -0.47 -8.30
N GLY A 13 4.84 -1.19 -7.22
CA GLY A 13 5.48 -1.03 -5.91
C GLY A 13 6.97 -1.35 -5.93
N SER A 14 7.37 -2.41 -6.63
CA SER A 14 8.78 -2.78 -6.79
C SER A 14 9.56 -1.73 -7.56
N ALA A 15 9.01 -1.21 -8.66
CA ALA A 15 9.66 -0.17 -9.45
C ALA A 15 9.86 1.12 -8.64
N ILE A 16 8.83 1.56 -7.91
CA ILE A 16 8.91 2.75 -7.03
C ILE A 16 9.93 2.51 -5.90
N SER A 17 9.91 1.33 -5.26
CA SER A 17 10.83 1.00 -4.18
C SER A 17 12.28 1.07 -4.63
N LYS A 18 12.60 0.49 -5.80
CA LYS A 18 13.94 0.54 -6.38
C LYS A 18 14.41 1.95 -6.74
N GLU A 19 13.50 2.78 -7.23
CA GLU A 19 13.85 4.15 -7.59
C GLU A 19 14.08 5.01 -6.35
N LEU A 20 13.19 4.94 -5.37
CA LEU A 20 13.33 5.71 -4.13
C LEU A 20 14.53 5.27 -3.29
N ALA A 21 14.86 3.99 -3.27
CA ALA A 21 15.98 3.46 -2.50
C ALA A 21 17.36 3.94 -2.98
N LYS A 22 17.47 4.53 -4.19
CA LYS A 22 18.74 5.08 -4.67
C LYS A 22 19.26 6.25 -3.81
N GLU A 23 18.36 7.01 -3.21
CA GLU A 23 18.70 8.23 -2.47
C GLU A 23 18.02 8.31 -1.09
N ASN A 24 17.14 7.37 -0.76
CA ASN A 24 16.30 7.44 0.42
C ASN A 24 16.24 6.11 1.16
N GLU A 25 15.95 6.18 2.44
CA GLU A 25 15.54 5.01 3.21
C GLU A 25 14.11 4.61 2.84
N VAL A 26 13.89 3.32 2.54
CA VAL A 26 12.59 2.77 2.16
C VAL A 26 12.19 1.66 3.12
N HIS A 27 10.93 1.64 3.52
CA HIS A 27 10.33 0.55 4.28
C HIS A 27 9.24 -0.14 3.46
N LEU A 28 9.43 -1.42 3.20
CA LEU A 28 8.56 -2.21 2.34
C LEU A 28 7.45 -2.89 3.14
N ILE A 29 6.23 -2.86 2.65
CA ILE A 29 5.08 -3.57 3.24
C ILE A 29 4.43 -4.45 2.18
N GLY A 30 4.16 -5.69 2.54
CA GLY A 30 3.49 -6.66 1.69
C GLY A 30 3.13 -7.93 2.45
N ARG A 31 2.53 -8.89 1.76
CA ARG A 31 2.06 -10.15 2.34
C ARG A 31 2.81 -11.41 1.85
N ASP A 32 3.75 -11.24 0.94
CA ASP A 32 4.58 -12.32 0.38
C ASP A 32 6.00 -12.14 0.91
N GLU A 33 6.35 -12.96 1.90
CA GLU A 33 7.62 -12.86 2.63
C GLU A 33 8.82 -13.14 1.72
N GLU A 34 8.72 -14.12 0.82
CA GLU A 34 9.80 -14.48 -0.07
C GLU A 34 10.16 -13.32 -1.02
N LYS A 35 9.14 -12.71 -1.65
CA LYS A 35 9.33 -11.54 -2.52
C LYS A 35 9.79 -10.31 -1.75
N LEU A 36 9.25 -10.06 -0.54
CA LEU A 36 9.71 -8.95 0.30
C LEU A 36 11.17 -9.10 0.69
N SER A 37 11.56 -10.29 1.16
CA SER A 37 12.94 -10.58 1.55
C SER A 37 13.90 -10.45 0.37
N SER A 38 13.50 -10.92 -0.81
CA SER A 38 14.30 -10.78 -2.03
C SER A 38 14.49 -9.31 -2.41
N LEU A 39 13.41 -8.52 -2.47
CA LEU A 39 13.47 -7.10 -2.80
C LEU A 39 14.24 -6.30 -1.75
N SER A 40 14.02 -6.59 -0.46
CA SER A 40 14.72 -5.97 0.66
C SER A 40 16.25 -6.12 0.53
N LYS A 41 16.72 -7.32 0.20
CA LYS A 41 18.15 -7.58 -0.03
C LYS A 41 18.69 -6.87 -1.26
N GLU A 42 17.89 -6.78 -2.33
CA GLU A 42 18.28 -6.12 -3.59
C GLU A 42 18.52 -4.62 -3.41
N ILE A 43 17.70 -3.96 -2.59
CA ILE A 43 17.74 -2.49 -2.43
C ILE A 43 18.19 -2.03 -1.04
N ASP A 44 18.68 -2.94 -0.18
CA ASP A 44 19.09 -2.68 1.21
C ASP A 44 18.01 -1.94 2.03
N ALA A 45 16.77 -2.45 1.98
CA ALA A 45 15.61 -1.85 2.63
C ALA A 45 15.06 -2.71 3.77
N GLN A 46 14.48 -2.10 4.78
CA GLN A 46 13.69 -2.81 5.80
C GLN A 46 12.32 -3.21 5.25
N TYR A 47 11.74 -4.27 5.80
CA TYR A 47 10.37 -4.66 5.45
C TYR A 47 9.55 -5.14 6.64
N SER A 48 8.23 -5.09 6.48
CA SER A 48 7.26 -5.69 7.39
C SER A 48 6.27 -6.56 6.62
N LEU A 49 6.09 -7.79 7.10
CA LEU A 49 5.11 -8.73 6.55
C LEU A 49 3.74 -8.40 7.11
N ILE A 50 2.95 -7.64 6.36
CA ILE A 50 1.63 -7.17 6.79
C ILE A 50 0.66 -7.23 5.62
N ASP A 51 -0.51 -7.82 5.86
CA ASP A 51 -1.64 -7.84 4.93
C ASP A 51 -2.62 -6.71 5.26
N LEU A 52 -2.53 -5.60 4.53
CA LEU A 52 -3.40 -4.43 4.70
C LEU A 52 -4.85 -4.64 4.22
N THR A 53 -5.18 -5.81 3.70
CA THR A 53 -6.57 -6.19 3.41
C THR A 53 -7.29 -6.76 4.65
N LYS A 54 -6.56 -7.05 5.71
CA LYS A 54 -7.08 -7.48 7.01
C LYS A 54 -7.32 -6.30 7.92
N THR A 55 -8.11 -6.50 8.96
CA THR A 55 -8.28 -5.49 9.99
C THR A 55 -6.95 -5.21 10.69
N ILE A 56 -6.55 -3.95 10.72
CA ILE A 56 -5.29 -3.49 11.28
C ILE A 56 -5.57 -2.62 12.51
N GLU A 57 -4.87 -2.89 13.60
CA GLU A 57 -4.80 -2.00 14.74
C GLU A 57 -3.75 -0.90 14.44
N GLN A 58 -4.21 0.33 14.17
CA GLN A 58 -3.36 1.40 13.63
C GLN A 58 -2.22 1.78 14.58
N ARG A 59 -2.43 1.70 15.88
CA ARG A 59 -1.40 2.04 16.86
C ARG A 59 -0.25 1.04 16.84
N GLU A 60 -0.54 -0.25 16.74
CA GLU A 60 0.48 -1.29 16.59
C GLU A 60 1.16 -1.22 15.21
N PHE A 61 0.38 -0.96 14.16
CA PHE A 61 0.93 -0.79 12.82
C PHE A 61 1.89 0.40 12.73
N SER A 62 1.60 1.49 13.41
CA SER A 62 2.48 2.66 13.40
C SER A 62 3.88 2.40 14.00
N LYS A 63 4.02 1.40 14.86
CA LYS A 63 5.28 1.05 15.55
C LYS A 63 6.30 0.34 14.65
N ILE A 64 5.92 -0.11 13.45
CA ILE A 64 6.88 -0.72 12.51
C ILE A 64 7.96 0.28 12.07
N ILE A 65 7.67 1.57 12.17
CA ILE A 65 8.63 2.64 11.94
C ILE A 65 9.01 3.26 13.29
N PRO A 66 10.27 3.23 13.69
CA PRO A 66 10.74 3.85 14.92
C PRO A 66 10.32 5.32 15.05
N ASP A 67 10.05 5.78 16.27
CA ASP A 67 9.50 7.12 16.52
C ASP A 67 10.47 8.26 16.19
N ASP A 68 11.77 7.99 16.19
CA ASP A 68 12.83 8.93 15.78
C ASP A 68 12.96 9.10 14.25
N LYS A 69 12.30 8.25 13.47
CA LYS A 69 12.30 8.33 12.00
C LYS A 69 11.23 9.32 11.51
N GLU A 70 11.67 10.30 10.73
CA GLU A 70 10.76 11.20 10.01
C GLU A 70 10.20 10.50 8.76
N ILE A 71 8.87 10.44 8.65
CA ILE A 71 8.18 9.86 7.50
C ILE A 71 7.97 10.93 6.44
N LYS A 72 8.59 10.77 5.29
CA LYS A 72 8.52 11.70 4.15
C LYS A 72 7.49 11.31 3.10
N GLY A 73 7.16 10.04 3.00
CA GLY A 73 6.18 9.61 2.02
C GLY A 73 5.53 8.30 2.35
N LEU A 74 4.25 8.20 1.94
CA LEU A 74 3.48 6.97 1.91
C LEU A 74 3.07 6.70 0.46
N VAL A 75 3.30 5.49 -0.02
CA VAL A 75 2.82 5.08 -1.34
C VAL A 75 2.02 3.79 -1.19
N ASN A 76 0.75 3.82 -1.54
CA ASN A 76 -0.07 2.61 -1.58
C ASN A 76 -0.17 2.09 -3.02
N CYS A 77 0.53 1.00 -3.30
CA CYS A 77 0.48 0.27 -4.56
C CYS A 77 -0.42 -0.99 -4.49
N ILE A 78 -1.18 -1.14 -3.39
CA ILE A 78 -2.14 -2.23 -3.25
C ILE A 78 -3.38 -1.86 -4.07
N GLY A 79 -3.81 -2.77 -4.91
CA GLY A 79 -5.02 -2.60 -5.70
C GLY A 79 -5.46 -3.90 -6.35
N SER A 80 -6.74 -4.00 -6.63
CA SER A 80 -7.33 -5.07 -7.42
C SER A 80 -8.43 -4.52 -8.31
N ILE A 81 -8.79 -5.27 -9.32
CA ILE A 81 -9.91 -4.97 -10.20
C ILE A 81 -10.87 -6.17 -10.21
N LEU A 82 -12.16 -5.89 -10.13
CA LEU A 82 -13.22 -6.84 -10.38
C LEU A 82 -13.97 -6.41 -11.64
N ILE A 83 -13.89 -7.22 -12.69
CA ILE A 83 -14.60 -6.98 -13.95
C ILE A 83 -15.83 -7.91 -13.98
N LYS A 84 -16.96 -7.38 -13.54
CA LYS A 84 -18.19 -8.15 -13.38
C LYS A 84 -19.39 -7.21 -13.32
N PRO A 85 -20.53 -7.55 -13.96
CA PRO A 85 -21.74 -6.74 -13.84
C PRO A 85 -22.24 -6.72 -12.38
N LEU A 86 -22.73 -5.57 -11.92
CA LEU A 86 -23.14 -5.36 -10.53
C LEU A 86 -24.19 -6.40 -10.08
N HIS A 87 -25.19 -6.71 -10.93
CA HIS A 87 -26.23 -7.71 -10.60
C HIS A 87 -25.71 -9.14 -10.46
N GLY A 88 -24.49 -9.41 -10.94
CA GLY A 88 -23.82 -10.71 -10.78
C GLY A 88 -22.71 -10.69 -9.70
N THR A 89 -22.46 -9.56 -9.09
CA THR A 89 -21.43 -9.40 -8.05
C THR A 89 -21.99 -9.87 -6.71
N LYS A 90 -21.26 -10.76 -6.04
CA LYS A 90 -21.60 -11.20 -4.68
C LYS A 90 -21.13 -10.18 -3.66
N THR A 91 -21.80 -10.13 -2.51
CA THR A 91 -21.45 -9.22 -1.41
C THR A 91 -19.99 -9.39 -0.98
N GLU A 92 -19.52 -10.63 -0.87
CA GLU A 92 -18.15 -10.94 -0.45
C GLU A 92 -17.10 -10.43 -1.47
N GLU A 93 -17.41 -10.50 -2.77
CA GLU A 93 -16.55 -9.96 -3.83
C GLU A 93 -16.47 -8.43 -3.76
N PHE A 94 -17.58 -7.77 -3.50
CA PHE A 94 -17.65 -6.33 -3.32
C PHE A 94 -16.89 -5.88 -2.06
N GLU A 95 -17.10 -6.57 -0.94
CA GLU A 95 -16.35 -6.31 0.28
C GLU A 95 -14.84 -6.48 0.10
N GLU A 96 -14.41 -7.49 -0.65
CA GLU A 96 -12.98 -7.69 -0.94
C GLU A 96 -12.40 -6.54 -1.78
N VAL A 97 -13.14 -6.04 -2.77
CA VAL A 97 -12.73 -4.85 -3.54
C VAL A 97 -12.55 -3.64 -2.63
N LEU A 98 -13.46 -3.42 -1.69
CA LEU A 98 -13.34 -2.33 -0.71
C LEU A 98 -12.15 -2.53 0.22
N ARG A 99 -11.92 -3.75 0.71
CA ARG A 99 -10.77 -4.08 1.58
C ARG A 99 -9.45 -3.79 0.86
N VAL A 100 -9.33 -4.23 -0.37
CA VAL A 100 -8.09 -4.07 -1.16
C VAL A 100 -7.87 -2.62 -1.55
N ASN A 101 -8.87 -1.93 -2.12
CA ASN A 101 -8.65 -0.62 -2.75
C ASN A 101 -8.88 0.56 -1.79
N LEU A 102 -9.76 0.42 -0.79
CA LEU A 102 -10.11 1.51 0.13
C LEU A 102 -9.50 1.33 1.52
N PHE A 103 -9.73 0.17 2.17
CA PHE A 103 -9.30 -0.03 3.56
C PHE A 103 -7.78 -0.10 3.68
N SER A 104 -7.07 -0.67 2.71
CA SER A 104 -5.60 -0.63 2.69
C SER A 104 -5.06 0.81 2.72
N SER A 105 -5.67 1.70 1.94
CA SER A 105 -5.32 3.12 1.92
C SER A 105 -5.66 3.81 3.24
N TYR A 106 -6.83 3.52 3.80
CA TYR A 106 -7.26 4.04 5.08
C TYR A 106 -6.30 3.62 6.22
N TYR A 107 -5.98 2.33 6.32
CA TYR A 107 -5.07 1.85 7.37
C TYR A 107 -3.68 2.47 7.24
N LEU A 108 -3.12 2.53 6.03
CA LEU A 108 -1.82 3.13 5.81
C LEU A 108 -1.82 4.61 6.22
N LEU A 109 -2.77 5.39 5.73
CA LEU A 109 -2.83 6.83 6.02
C LEU A 109 -3.14 7.10 7.49
N SER A 110 -4.13 6.45 8.07
CA SER A 110 -4.55 6.68 9.47
C SER A 110 -3.45 6.31 10.48
N SER A 111 -2.60 5.34 10.18
CA SER A 111 -1.51 4.93 11.06
C SER A 111 -0.33 5.89 11.04
N PHE A 112 -0.05 6.54 9.93
CA PHE A 112 1.17 7.32 9.78
C PHE A 112 0.98 8.83 9.57
N ALA A 113 -0.23 9.30 9.19
CA ALA A 113 -0.46 10.71 8.83
C ALA A 113 -0.01 11.70 9.92
N ARG A 114 -0.23 11.39 11.20
CA ARG A 114 0.16 12.27 12.32
C ARG A 114 1.67 12.41 12.48
N ARG A 115 2.46 11.48 11.93
CA ARG A 115 3.92 11.47 11.99
C ARG A 115 4.55 12.10 10.75
N MET A 116 3.75 12.46 9.75
CA MET A 116 4.20 13.12 8.52
C MET A 116 4.14 14.63 8.72
N LYS A 117 5.27 15.31 8.92
CA LYS A 117 5.31 16.79 9.10
C LYS A 117 5.53 17.42 7.75
N ASN A 118 5.80 17.22 6.76
CA ASN A 118 6.04 17.78 5.41
C ASN A 118 6.22 16.67 4.39
N GLY A 119 5.38 15.64 4.54
CA GLY A 119 5.40 14.47 3.70
C GLY A 119 4.25 14.46 2.69
N SER A 120 4.31 13.51 1.77
CA SER A 120 3.27 13.28 0.75
C SER A 120 2.74 11.86 0.83
N ALA A 121 1.43 11.70 0.60
CA ALA A 121 0.81 10.39 0.45
C ALA A 121 0.31 10.22 -0.99
N ILE A 122 0.66 9.11 -1.62
CA ILE A 122 0.30 8.77 -3.00
C ILE A 122 -0.60 7.54 -3.00
N PHE A 123 -1.75 7.68 -3.66
CA PHE A 123 -2.71 6.61 -3.89
C PHE A 123 -3.03 6.53 -5.37
N PHE A 124 -3.18 5.32 -5.88
CA PHE A 124 -3.51 5.11 -7.28
C PHE A 124 -5.02 5.05 -7.47
N SER A 125 -5.51 5.74 -8.47
CA SER A 125 -6.89 5.69 -8.93
C SER A 125 -6.95 5.13 -10.35
N SER A 126 -8.15 4.98 -10.88
CA SER A 126 -8.39 4.46 -12.22
C SER A 126 -9.20 5.44 -13.06
N VAL A 127 -8.99 5.42 -14.35
CA VAL A 127 -9.87 6.11 -15.32
C VAL A 127 -11.32 5.60 -15.26
N ALA A 128 -11.53 4.36 -14.81
CA ALA A 128 -12.85 3.78 -14.59
C ALA A 128 -13.67 4.55 -13.55
N GLY A 129 -13.01 5.15 -12.54
CA GLY A 129 -13.67 5.98 -11.53
C GLY A 129 -14.16 7.35 -12.06
N THR A 130 -13.73 7.77 -13.25
CA THR A 130 -14.13 9.07 -13.85
C THR A 130 -15.02 8.91 -15.07
N LYS A 131 -14.86 7.85 -15.85
CA LYS A 131 -15.60 7.66 -17.12
C LYS A 131 -16.67 6.57 -17.05
N GLY A 132 -16.63 5.71 -16.05
CA GLY A 132 -17.42 4.49 -16.02
C GLY A 132 -17.09 3.57 -17.20
N LEU A 133 -16.64 2.38 -16.91
CA LEU A 133 -16.36 1.35 -17.91
C LEU A 133 -17.30 0.19 -17.69
N SER A 134 -17.75 -0.46 -18.76
CA SER A 134 -18.64 -1.61 -18.69
C SER A 134 -18.08 -2.68 -17.73
N ASN A 135 -18.91 -3.14 -16.80
CA ASN A 135 -18.55 -4.14 -15.79
C ASN A 135 -17.43 -3.74 -14.81
N HIS A 136 -17.20 -2.45 -14.60
CA HIS A 136 -16.24 -1.90 -13.62
C HIS A 136 -16.99 -1.14 -12.52
N GLU A 137 -18.09 -1.69 -12.06
CA GLU A 137 -18.92 -1.09 -11.01
C GLU A 137 -18.28 -1.19 -9.61
#